data_fca5f71c28ccb011cb08c9584f782a0e
#
_entry.id   fca5f71c28ccb011cb08c9584f782a0e
#
_cell.length_a   1.000
_cell.length_b   1.000
_cell.length_c   1.000
_cell.angle_alpha   90.00
_cell.angle_beta   90.00
_cell.angle_gamma   90.00
#
_symmetry.space_group_name_H-M   'P 1'
#
loop_
_entity.id
_entity.type
_entity.pdbx_description
1 polymer ?
#
loop_
_entity_poly.entity_id
_entity_poly.type
_entity_poly.pdbx_seq_one_letter_code
_entity_poly.pdbx_strand_id
1 'polypeptide(L)'
;YFILGITCWVVLLPLALLVRNPPGLAEAKAASRKANVADIEKAYPVRPKLAIGWVGVASMFCCTCMGTAMVHAVAIAQDAGLGAEQAAGVILIIYVSGFFGRLSFGKMSDHIGGIRAYGLASLGQTVFVFWFTQMEGIAGFYALAVFFGFFMAGVMTGLVVSIRELTPIHMRGTANGFMHLLAWFGMGFGGYQAGLFFDWYGNYIISYANAAAAGLINLVLVGSLYLYIRRKTPLQVPVGVSG
;
A
#
# COMPACT_ATOMS: atom_id res chain seq x y z
N TYR A 1 -17.44 -5.35 -20.13
CA TYR A 1 -17.41 -4.41 -19.00
C TYR A 1 -18.81 -4.14 -18.43
N PHE A 2 -19.84 -3.97 -19.27
CA PHE A 2 -21.22 -3.68 -18.83
C PHE A 2 -21.81 -4.80 -17.96
N ILE A 3 -21.66 -6.06 -18.39
CA ILE A 3 -22.13 -7.23 -17.63
C ILE A 3 -21.41 -7.32 -16.29
N LEU A 4 -20.09 -7.11 -16.26
CA LEU A 4 -19.31 -7.12 -15.03
C LEU A 4 -19.76 -6.02 -14.06
N GLY A 5 -20.03 -4.82 -14.58
CA GLY A 5 -20.56 -3.70 -13.78
C GLY A 5 -21.91 -4.03 -13.16
N ILE A 6 -22.85 -4.56 -13.93
CA ILE A 6 -24.18 -4.96 -13.45
C ILE A 6 -24.04 -6.07 -12.39
N THR A 7 -23.22 -7.08 -12.62
CA THR A 7 -22.99 -8.16 -11.65
C THR A 7 -22.45 -7.61 -10.32
N CYS A 8 -21.47 -6.70 -10.36
CA CYS A 8 -20.97 -6.03 -9.17
C CYS A 8 -22.07 -5.29 -8.41
N TRP A 9 -22.92 -4.54 -9.11
CA TRP A 9 -24.02 -3.81 -8.48
C TRP A 9 -25.04 -4.74 -7.84
N VAL A 10 -25.46 -5.79 -8.55
CA VAL A 10 -26.46 -6.78 -8.06
C VAL A 10 -25.95 -7.54 -6.83
N VAL A 11 -24.65 -7.80 -6.75
CA VAL A 11 -24.06 -8.54 -5.61
C VAL A 11 -23.71 -7.58 -4.46
N LEU A 12 -23.08 -6.45 -4.75
CA LEU A 12 -22.55 -5.57 -3.71
C LEU A 12 -23.62 -4.75 -2.99
N LEU A 13 -24.69 -4.34 -3.69
CA LEU A 13 -25.77 -3.59 -3.05
C LEU A 13 -26.48 -4.39 -1.94
N PRO A 14 -26.96 -5.63 -2.16
CA PRO A 14 -27.54 -6.43 -1.09
C PRO A 14 -26.55 -6.71 0.04
N LEU A 15 -25.29 -7.00 -0.28
CA LEU A 15 -24.26 -7.22 0.72
C LEU A 15 -23.99 -5.97 1.56
N ALA A 16 -23.99 -4.79 0.96
CA ALA A 16 -23.83 -3.52 1.68
C ALA A 16 -24.96 -3.26 2.69
N LEU A 17 -26.19 -3.67 2.37
CA LEU A 17 -27.35 -3.56 3.27
C LEU A 17 -27.28 -4.51 4.47
N LEU A 18 -26.54 -5.62 4.35
CA LEU A 18 -26.31 -6.59 5.42
C LEU A 18 -25.20 -6.15 6.38
N VAL A 19 -24.36 -5.18 5.99
CA VAL A 19 -23.26 -4.69 6.85
C VAL A 19 -23.85 -3.86 8.00
N ARG A 20 -23.71 -4.37 9.22
CA ARG A 20 -24.10 -3.67 10.44
C ARG A 20 -22.86 -3.16 11.17
N ASN A 21 -22.99 -1.96 11.74
CA ASN A 21 -21.94 -1.46 12.60
C ASN A 21 -21.83 -2.34 13.86
N PRO A 22 -20.60 -2.62 14.33
CA PRO A 22 -20.40 -3.32 15.59
C PRO A 22 -21.11 -2.57 16.74
N PRO A 23 -21.69 -3.31 17.71
CA PRO A 23 -22.30 -2.68 18.88
C PRO A 23 -21.25 -1.82 19.59
N GLY A 24 -21.66 -0.64 20.09
CA GLY A 24 -20.77 0.30 20.79
C GLY A 24 -19.91 1.20 19.89
N LEU A 25 -19.85 0.99 18.57
CA LEU A 25 -19.04 1.83 17.67
C LEU A 25 -19.45 3.30 17.68
N ALA A 26 -20.76 3.58 17.75
CA ALA A 26 -21.28 4.94 17.79
C ALA A 26 -20.88 5.65 19.09
N GLU A 27 -20.98 4.95 20.21
CA GLU A 27 -20.58 5.45 21.53
C GLU A 27 -19.07 5.69 21.60
N ALA A 28 -18.25 4.75 21.12
CA ALA A 28 -16.81 4.89 21.06
C ALA A 28 -16.38 6.08 20.18
N LYS A 29 -17.06 6.31 19.05
CA LYS A 29 -16.81 7.49 18.19
C LYS A 29 -17.23 8.79 18.90
N ALA A 30 -18.36 8.80 19.60
CA ALA A 30 -18.84 9.96 20.34
C ALA A 30 -17.91 10.30 21.51
N ALA A 31 -17.47 9.30 22.28
CA ALA A 31 -16.51 9.47 23.36
C ALA A 31 -15.16 10.00 22.83
N SER A 32 -14.66 9.43 21.74
CA SER A 32 -13.42 9.87 21.09
C SER A 32 -13.51 11.30 20.53
N ARG A 33 -14.68 11.76 20.09
CA ARG A 33 -14.93 13.15 19.67
C ARG A 33 -14.94 14.15 20.81
N LYS A 34 -15.44 13.72 21.98
CA LYS A 34 -15.52 14.57 23.20
C LYS A 34 -14.20 14.66 23.95
N ALA A 35 -13.25 13.77 23.66
CA ALA A 35 -11.93 13.79 24.28
C ALA A 35 -11.21 15.12 23.97
N ASN A 36 -10.53 15.67 24.98
CA ASN A 36 -9.77 16.90 24.81
C ASN A 36 -8.60 16.68 23.86
N VAL A 37 -8.29 17.67 23.03
CA VAL A 37 -7.18 17.60 22.06
C VAL A 37 -5.84 17.27 22.76
N ALA A 38 -5.61 17.83 23.95
CA ALA A 38 -4.43 17.56 24.74
C ALA A 38 -4.31 16.09 25.18
N ASP A 39 -5.44 15.44 25.49
CA ASP A 39 -5.46 14.04 25.89
C ASP A 39 -5.24 13.12 24.69
N ILE A 40 -5.79 13.48 23.54
CA ILE A 40 -5.54 12.79 22.29
C ILE A 40 -4.06 12.89 21.90
N GLU A 41 -3.46 14.08 22.00
CA GLU A 41 -2.04 14.27 21.69
C GLU A 41 -1.11 13.48 22.62
N LYS A 42 -1.50 13.25 23.88
CA LYS A 42 -0.74 12.43 24.84
C LYS A 42 -0.91 10.93 24.59
N ALA A 43 -2.06 10.51 24.07
CA ALA A 43 -2.38 9.10 23.83
C ALA A 43 -1.66 8.51 22.61
N TYR A 44 -1.18 9.34 21.68
CA TYR A 44 -0.51 8.92 20.45
C TYR A 44 0.94 9.39 20.40
N PRO A 45 1.86 8.55 19.89
CA PRO A 45 3.30 8.90 19.81
C PRO A 45 3.58 10.05 18.84
N VAL A 46 2.65 10.29 17.90
CA VAL A 46 2.68 11.38 16.91
C VAL A 46 1.33 12.07 16.92
N ARG A 47 1.30 13.39 16.74
CA ARG A 47 0.04 14.11 16.53
C ARG A 47 -0.73 13.49 15.36
N PRO A 48 -1.99 13.07 15.53
CA PRO A 48 -2.72 12.32 14.48
C PRO A 48 -2.75 13.01 13.12
N LYS A 49 -2.93 14.34 13.09
CA LYS A 49 -2.91 15.11 11.82
C LYS A 49 -1.55 15.04 11.11
N LEU A 50 -0.46 15.10 11.86
CA LEU A 50 0.90 14.97 11.32
C LEU A 50 1.15 13.55 10.81
N ALA A 51 0.70 12.54 11.55
CA ALA A 51 0.79 11.13 11.13
C ALA A 51 0.04 10.87 9.82
N ILE A 52 -1.18 11.43 9.68
CA ILE A 52 -1.98 11.33 8.45
C ILE A 52 -1.24 11.93 7.26
N GLY A 53 -0.70 13.15 7.42
CA GLY A 53 0.07 13.80 6.36
C GLY A 53 1.33 13.01 6.00
N TRP A 54 2.07 12.55 6.99
CA TRP A 54 3.32 11.81 6.78
C TRP A 54 3.10 10.47 6.06
N VAL A 55 2.14 9.66 6.56
CA VAL A 55 1.79 8.38 5.93
C VAL A 55 1.15 8.61 4.56
N GLY A 56 0.35 9.68 4.40
CA GLY A 56 -0.25 10.05 3.12
C GLY A 56 0.81 10.36 2.05
N VAL A 57 1.79 11.21 2.36
CA VAL A 57 2.90 11.53 1.44
C VAL A 57 3.74 10.28 1.16
N ALA A 58 4.04 9.48 2.18
CA ALA A 58 4.76 8.22 2.00
C ALA A 58 3.99 7.28 1.05
N SER A 59 2.66 7.16 1.23
CA SER A 59 1.83 6.32 0.36
C SER A 59 1.81 6.79 -1.10
N MET A 60 1.86 8.11 -1.35
CA MET A 60 1.95 8.65 -2.70
C MET A 60 3.22 8.16 -3.42
N PHE A 61 4.39 8.28 -2.81
CA PHE A 61 5.64 7.79 -3.39
C PHE A 61 5.67 6.26 -3.52
N CYS A 62 5.17 5.54 -2.54
CA CYS A 62 5.04 4.09 -2.60
C CYS A 62 4.15 3.64 -3.76
N CYS A 63 3.02 4.30 -3.95
CA CYS A 63 2.09 3.98 -5.03
C CYS A 63 2.55 4.48 -6.40
N THR A 64 3.41 5.50 -6.47
CA THR A 64 4.13 5.86 -7.71
C THR A 64 5.01 4.70 -8.16
N CYS A 65 5.77 4.10 -7.24
CA CYS A 65 6.57 2.90 -7.50
C CYS A 65 5.69 1.73 -7.98
N MET A 66 4.59 1.48 -7.28
CA MET A 66 3.63 0.41 -7.62
C MET A 66 2.95 0.64 -8.97
N GLY A 67 2.51 1.87 -9.25
CA GLY A 67 1.75 2.25 -10.44
C GLY A 67 2.54 2.01 -11.72
N THR A 68 3.84 2.33 -11.71
CA THR A 68 4.74 2.04 -12.85
C THR A 68 4.70 0.55 -13.23
N ALA A 69 4.91 -0.34 -12.26
CA ALA A 69 4.91 -1.77 -12.52
C ALA A 69 3.52 -2.29 -12.91
N MET A 70 2.46 -1.87 -12.21
CA MET A 70 1.11 -2.39 -12.46
C MET A 70 0.55 -1.97 -13.82
N VAL A 71 0.84 -0.75 -14.28
CA VAL A 71 0.33 -0.25 -15.56
C VAL A 71 1.14 -0.82 -16.73
N HIS A 72 2.45 -0.99 -16.57
CA HIS A 72 3.35 -1.33 -17.67
C HIS A 72 3.92 -2.76 -17.62
N ALA A 73 3.51 -3.61 -16.65
CA ALA A 73 4.02 -4.98 -16.54
C ALA A 73 3.78 -5.83 -17.79
N VAL A 74 2.63 -5.67 -18.45
CA VAL A 74 2.31 -6.39 -19.69
C VAL A 74 3.16 -5.86 -20.83
N ALA A 75 3.26 -4.54 -20.98
CA ALA A 75 4.00 -3.90 -22.06
C ALA A 75 5.50 -4.28 -22.01
N ILE A 76 6.12 -4.15 -20.83
CA ILE A 76 7.55 -4.51 -20.68
C ILE A 76 7.81 -6.00 -20.92
N ALA A 77 6.87 -6.89 -20.56
CA ALA A 77 6.99 -8.31 -20.83
C ALA A 77 6.87 -8.60 -22.34
N GLN A 78 6.00 -7.89 -23.07
CA GLN A 78 5.89 -7.99 -24.52
C GLN A 78 7.13 -7.44 -25.23
N ASP A 79 7.68 -6.31 -24.79
CA ASP A 79 8.94 -5.74 -25.31
C ASP A 79 10.12 -6.70 -25.10
N ALA A 80 10.08 -7.52 -24.04
CA ALA A 80 11.05 -8.59 -23.80
C ALA A 80 10.78 -9.88 -24.61
N GLY A 81 9.83 -9.83 -25.54
CA GLY A 81 9.54 -10.93 -26.48
C GLY A 81 8.51 -11.97 -26.00
N LEU A 82 7.80 -11.72 -24.88
CA LEU A 82 6.72 -12.62 -24.44
C LEU A 82 5.47 -12.43 -25.32
N GLY A 83 4.79 -13.54 -25.63
CA GLY A 83 3.49 -13.48 -26.29
C GLY A 83 2.43 -12.79 -25.42
N ALA A 84 1.37 -12.24 -26.03
CA ALA A 84 0.34 -11.47 -25.33
C ALA A 84 -0.32 -12.24 -24.18
N GLU A 85 -0.56 -13.53 -24.31
CA GLU A 85 -1.13 -14.39 -23.28
C GLU A 85 -0.16 -14.57 -22.09
N GLN A 86 1.12 -14.80 -22.38
CA GLN A 86 2.16 -14.95 -21.36
C GLN A 86 2.39 -13.64 -20.61
N ALA A 87 2.41 -12.51 -21.32
CA ALA A 87 2.53 -11.19 -20.71
C ALA A 87 1.33 -10.86 -19.81
N ALA A 88 0.10 -11.20 -20.22
CA ALA A 88 -1.08 -11.07 -19.36
C ALA A 88 -1.01 -11.99 -18.13
N GLY A 89 -0.37 -13.15 -18.24
CA GLY A 89 -0.10 -14.06 -17.14
C GLY A 89 0.73 -13.42 -16.00
N VAL A 90 1.61 -12.47 -16.33
CA VAL A 90 2.40 -11.72 -15.33
C VAL A 90 1.48 -11.00 -14.33
N ILE A 91 0.46 -10.30 -14.83
CA ILE A 91 -0.52 -9.59 -13.96
C ILE A 91 -1.33 -10.59 -13.13
N LEU A 92 -1.77 -11.70 -13.72
CA LEU A 92 -2.48 -12.73 -12.97
C LEU A 92 -1.65 -13.25 -11.80
N ILE A 93 -0.38 -13.55 -12.02
CA ILE A 93 0.53 -14.04 -10.98
C ILE A 93 0.76 -12.99 -9.89
N ILE A 94 0.90 -11.71 -10.26
CA ILE A 94 1.00 -10.60 -9.30
C ILE A 94 -0.21 -10.60 -8.35
N TYR A 95 -1.43 -10.71 -8.87
CA TYR A 95 -2.63 -10.70 -8.04
C TYR A 95 -2.81 -11.97 -7.21
N VAL A 96 -2.52 -13.15 -7.77
CA VAL A 96 -2.59 -14.43 -7.02
C VAL A 96 -1.58 -14.43 -5.88
N SER A 97 -0.34 -14.06 -6.15
CA SER A 97 0.68 -13.92 -5.10
C SER A 97 0.31 -12.84 -4.09
N GLY A 98 -0.30 -11.75 -4.55
CA GLY A 98 -0.79 -10.67 -3.70
C GLY A 98 -1.86 -11.12 -2.70
N PHE A 99 -2.69 -12.11 -3.04
CA PHE A 99 -3.62 -12.70 -2.08
C PHE A 99 -2.88 -13.25 -0.85
N PHE A 100 -1.85 -14.05 -1.06
CA PHE A 100 -1.01 -14.59 0.02
C PHE A 100 -0.23 -13.49 0.76
N GLY A 101 0.24 -12.48 0.02
CA GLY A 101 0.88 -11.31 0.59
C GLY A 101 -0.02 -10.58 1.59
N ARG A 102 -1.28 -10.33 1.26
CA ARG A 102 -2.24 -9.67 2.16
C ARG A 102 -2.45 -10.45 3.46
N LEU A 103 -2.62 -11.76 3.38
CA LEU A 103 -2.78 -12.61 4.57
C LEU A 103 -1.53 -12.59 5.45
N SER A 104 -0.36 -12.78 4.84
CA SER A 104 0.92 -12.82 5.55
C SER A 104 1.25 -11.49 6.22
N PHE A 105 1.13 -10.38 5.51
CA PHE A 105 1.40 -9.04 6.04
C PHE A 105 0.30 -8.56 7.01
N GLY A 106 -0.94 -9.03 6.87
CA GLY A 106 -1.99 -8.82 7.86
C GLY A 106 -1.58 -9.42 9.20
N LYS A 107 -1.29 -10.71 9.23
CA LYS A 107 -0.82 -11.40 10.42
C LYS A 107 0.49 -10.81 10.97
N MET A 108 1.42 -10.45 10.09
CA MET A 108 2.68 -9.83 10.49
C MET A 108 2.45 -8.46 11.14
N SER A 109 1.52 -7.66 10.62
CA SER A 109 1.17 -6.36 11.20
C SER A 109 0.64 -6.49 12.63
N ASP A 110 -0.10 -7.57 12.94
CA ASP A 110 -0.59 -7.85 14.28
C ASP A 110 0.55 -8.14 15.28
N HIS A 111 1.67 -8.71 14.80
CA HIS A 111 2.82 -9.04 15.66
C HIS A 111 3.85 -7.93 15.78
N ILE A 112 4.20 -7.27 14.67
CA ILE A 112 5.29 -6.28 14.66
C ILE A 112 4.82 -4.83 14.55
N GLY A 113 3.50 -4.62 14.38
CA GLY A 113 2.88 -3.30 14.16
C GLY A 113 2.87 -2.89 12.70
N GLY A 114 1.88 -2.04 12.35
CA GLY A 114 1.60 -1.64 10.98
C GLY A 114 2.77 -0.96 10.28
N ILE A 115 3.44 0.00 10.93
CA ILE A 115 4.56 0.76 10.32
C ILE A 115 5.74 -0.13 9.94
N ARG A 116 6.09 -1.10 10.78
CA ARG A 116 7.19 -2.04 10.47
C ARG A 116 6.81 -2.97 9.33
N ALA A 117 5.59 -3.49 9.36
CA ALA A 117 5.06 -4.35 8.29
C ALA A 117 5.01 -3.59 6.96
N TYR A 118 4.53 -2.34 6.98
CA TYR A 118 4.53 -1.45 5.81
C TYR A 118 5.94 -1.21 5.27
N GLY A 119 6.89 -0.86 6.15
CA GLY A 119 8.27 -0.64 5.76
C GLY A 119 8.92 -1.86 5.11
N LEU A 120 8.70 -3.06 5.68
CA LEU A 120 9.22 -4.32 5.14
C LEU A 120 8.60 -4.67 3.79
N ALA A 121 7.27 -4.53 3.67
CA ALA A 121 6.57 -4.74 2.40
C ALA A 121 7.06 -3.78 1.32
N SER A 122 7.21 -2.50 1.67
CA SER A 122 7.69 -1.46 0.76
C SER A 122 9.16 -1.67 0.34
N LEU A 123 9.99 -2.17 1.25
CA LEU A 123 11.37 -2.53 0.90
C LEU A 123 11.39 -3.63 -0.17
N GLY A 124 10.64 -4.72 0.04
CA GLY A 124 10.55 -5.79 -0.96
C GLY A 124 10.00 -5.28 -2.30
N GLN A 125 8.91 -4.50 -2.29
CA GLN A 125 8.36 -3.91 -3.50
C GLN A 125 9.39 -3.05 -4.25
N THR A 126 10.14 -2.20 -3.53
CA THR A 126 11.14 -1.30 -4.13
C THR A 126 12.31 -2.07 -4.73
N VAL A 127 12.76 -3.13 -4.07
CA VAL A 127 13.82 -4.00 -4.59
C VAL A 127 13.36 -4.70 -5.86
N PHE A 128 12.17 -5.31 -5.83
CA PHE A 128 11.70 -6.10 -6.96
C PHE A 128 11.24 -5.28 -8.16
N VAL A 129 10.77 -4.03 -7.99
CA VAL A 129 10.40 -3.17 -9.11
C VAL A 129 11.60 -2.88 -10.01
N PHE A 130 12.78 -2.70 -9.43
CA PHE A 130 14.00 -2.41 -10.18
C PHE A 130 14.37 -3.51 -11.18
N TRP A 131 14.07 -4.77 -10.85
CA TRP A 131 14.45 -5.92 -11.66
C TRP A 131 13.59 -6.15 -12.91
N PHE A 132 12.41 -5.49 -13.02
CA PHE A 132 11.52 -5.71 -14.19
C PHE A 132 12.19 -5.43 -15.53
N THR A 133 13.09 -4.44 -15.60
CA THR A 133 13.81 -4.08 -16.83
C THR A 133 15.00 -4.97 -17.16
N GLN A 134 15.32 -5.91 -16.27
CA GLN A 134 16.50 -6.78 -16.39
C GLN A 134 16.10 -8.25 -16.55
N MET A 135 14.78 -8.54 -16.52
CA MET A 135 14.30 -9.90 -16.69
C MET A 135 14.18 -10.27 -18.16
N GLU A 136 14.62 -11.48 -18.46
CA GLU A 136 14.49 -12.10 -19.76
C GLU A 136 13.68 -13.40 -19.63
N GLY A 137 12.88 -13.68 -20.65
CA GLY A 137 12.08 -14.89 -20.72
C GLY A 137 10.96 -15.02 -19.70
N ILE A 138 10.05 -15.92 -19.95
CA ILE A 138 8.81 -16.11 -19.17
C ILE A 138 9.09 -16.48 -17.70
N ALA A 139 10.09 -17.31 -17.44
CA ALA A 139 10.40 -17.78 -16.09
C ALA A 139 10.87 -16.64 -15.19
N GLY A 140 11.71 -15.71 -15.71
CA GLY A 140 12.18 -14.53 -14.99
C GLY A 140 11.02 -13.60 -14.62
N PHE A 141 10.16 -13.26 -15.58
CA PHE A 141 8.98 -12.43 -15.33
C PHE A 141 8.00 -13.05 -14.33
N TYR A 142 7.74 -14.35 -14.44
CA TYR A 142 6.81 -15.03 -13.52
C TYR A 142 7.37 -15.15 -12.11
N ALA A 143 8.65 -15.46 -11.96
CA ALA A 143 9.30 -15.46 -10.65
C ALA A 143 9.26 -14.05 -10.00
N LEU A 144 9.60 -13.03 -10.78
CA LEU A 144 9.55 -11.64 -10.30
C LEU A 144 8.12 -11.22 -9.93
N ALA A 145 7.12 -11.62 -10.72
CA ALA A 145 5.71 -11.35 -10.45
C ALA A 145 5.22 -11.94 -9.13
N VAL A 146 5.71 -13.14 -8.76
CA VAL A 146 5.41 -13.77 -7.47
C VAL A 146 5.93 -12.91 -6.31
N PHE A 147 7.21 -12.54 -6.34
CA PHE A 147 7.80 -11.75 -5.26
C PHE A 147 7.23 -10.33 -5.21
N PHE A 148 7.18 -9.65 -6.35
CA PHE A 148 6.64 -8.29 -6.40
C PHE A 148 5.18 -8.24 -5.92
N GLY A 149 4.32 -9.14 -6.39
CA GLY A 149 2.91 -9.22 -6.01
C GLY A 149 2.72 -9.46 -4.52
N PHE A 150 3.51 -10.35 -3.93
CA PHE A 150 3.49 -10.65 -2.51
C PHE A 150 3.77 -9.40 -1.65
N PHE A 151 4.85 -8.67 -1.96
CA PHE A 151 5.21 -7.47 -1.22
C PHE A 151 4.29 -6.29 -1.52
N MET A 152 3.90 -6.09 -2.77
CA MET A 152 2.98 -5.04 -3.21
C MET A 152 1.65 -5.08 -2.43
N ALA A 153 1.07 -6.26 -2.29
CA ALA A 153 -0.19 -6.42 -1.56
C ALA A 153 -0.01 -6.22 -0.04
N GLY A 154 1.16 -6.57 0.50
CA GLY A 154 1.57 -6.29 1.87
C GLY A 154 1.64 -4.80 2.18
N VAL A 155 2.08 -3.99 1.24
CA VAL A 155 2.11 -2.51 1.37
C VAL A 155 0.74 -1.96 1.69
N MET A 156 -0.29 -2.31 0.93
CA MET A 156 -1.65 -1.80 1.15
C MET A 156 -2.20 -2.21 2.52
N THR A 157 -1.92 -3.43 2.95
CA THR A 157 -2.32 -3.93 4.27
C THR A 157 -1.62 -3.13 5.38
N GLY A 158 -0.31 -2.99 5.29
CA GLY A 158 0.50 -2.25 6.28
C GLY A 158 0.11 -0.77 6.38
N LEU A 159 -0.21 -0.11 5.26
CA LEU A 159 -0.69 1.27 5.24
C LEU A 159 -1.98 1.45 6.03
N VAL A 160 -2.99 0.61 5.79
CA VAL A 160 -4.28 0.68 6.48
C VAL A 160 -4.11 0.44 7.98
N VAL A 161 -3.29 -0.55 8.37
CA VAL A 161 -3.00 -0.82 9.77
C VAL A 161 -2.25 0.34 10.41
N SER A 162 -1.25 0.92 9.74
CA SER A 162 -0.50 2.08 10.24
C SER A 162 -1.39 3.28 10.53
N ILE A 163 -2.30 3.63 9.62
CA ILE A 163 -3.27 4.71 9.83
C ILE A 163 -4.18 4.40 11.02
N ARG A 164 -4.64 3.16 11.14
CA ARG A 164 -5.50 2.74 12.25
C ARG A 164 -4.79 2.85 13.61
N GLU A 165 -3.51 2.52 13.68
CA GLU A 165 -2.70 2.61 14.90
C GLU A 165 -2.38 4.06 15.30
N LEU A 166 -2.20 4.94 14.32
CA LEU A 166 -1.76 6.32 14.54
C LEU A 166 -2.90 7.33 14.67
N THR A 167 -4.16 6.90 14.49
CA THR A 167 -5.30 7.82 14.49
C THR A 167 -6.43 7.40 15.42
N PRO A 168 -7.07 8.37 16.12
CA PRO A 168 -8.21 8.09 16.95
C PRO A 168 -9.40 7.61 16.12
N ILE A 169 -10.28 6.82 16.73
CA ILE A 169 -11.37 6.11 16.04
C ILE A 169 -12.30 7.04 15.25
N HIS A 170 -12.55 8.25 15.75
CA HIS A 170 -13.40 9.23 15.06
C HIS A 170 -12.78 9.82 13.80
N MET A 171 -11.44 9.78 13.65
CA MET A 171 -10.70 10.30 12.50
C MET A 171 -10.31 9.22 11.49
N ARG A 172 -10.42 7.93 11.82
CA ARG A 172 -9.93 6.82 10.99
C ARG A 172 -10.51 6.83 9.57
N GLY A 173 -11.80 7.13 9.41
CA GLY A 173 -12.43 7.21 8.10
C GLY A 173 -11.81 8.30 7.22
N THR A 174 -11.71 9.53 7.74
CA THR A 174 -11.09 10.66 7.04
C THR A 174 -9.61 10.41 6.77
N ALA A 175 -8.88 9.85 7.74
CA ALA A 175 -7.48 9.53 7.60
C ALA A 175 -7.22 8.49 6.49
N ASN A 176 -8.01 7.40 6.45
CA ASN A 176 -7.94 6.43 5.37
C ASN A 176 -8.32 7.03 4.01
N GLY A 177 -9.37 7.85 3.94
CA GLY A 177 -9.77 8.52 2.72
C GLY A 177 -8.67 9.42 2.17
N PHE A 178 -8.05 10.24 3.01
CA PHE A 178 -6.95 11.11 2.61
C PHE A 178 -5.70 10.33 2.18
N MET A 179 -5.33 9.29 2.92
CA MET A 179 -4.23 8.39 2.54
C MET A 179 -4.49 7.74 1.18
N HIS A 180 -5.68 7.20 0.94
CA HIS A 180 -6.03 6.58 -0.33
C HIS A 180 -6.08 7.59 -1.49
N LEU A 181 -6.53 8.83 -1.25
CA LEU A 181 -6.48 9.89 -2.25
C LEU A 181 -5.06 10.10 -2.76
N LEU A 182 -4.09 10.24 -1.85
CA LEU A 182 -2.68 10.41 -2.20
C LEU A 182 -2.08 9.14 -2.82
N ALA A 183 -2.47 7.97 -2.33
CA ALA A 183 -2.05 6.68 -2.88
C ALA A 183 -2.50 6.52 -4.34
N TRP A 184 -3.77 6.78 -4.66
CA TRP A 184 -4.29 6.70 -6.02
C TRP A 184 -3.71 7.78 -6.94
N PHE A 185 -3.48 8.99 -6.42
CA PHE A 185 -2.76 10.01 -7.16
C PHE A 185 -1.35 9.53 -7.52
N GLY A 186 -0.62 8.96 -6.56
CA GLY A 186 0.70 8.36 -6.80
C GLY A 186 0.67 7.24 -7.84
N MET A 187 -0.34 6.36 -7.77
CA MET A 187 -0.49 5.27 -8.74
C MET A 187 -0.73 5.79 -10.16
N GLY A 188 -1.63 6.75 -10.33
CA GLY A 188 -1.89 7.40 -11.63
C GLY A 188 -0.64 8.11 -12.16
N PHE A 189 0.07 8.85 -11.29
CA PHE A 189 1.31 9.52 -11.66
C PHE A 189 2.41 8.52 -12.06
N GLY A 190 2.54 7.39 -11.34
CA GLY A 190 3.49 6.33 -11.67
C GLY A 190 3.26 5.72 -13.04
N GLY A 191 2.00 5.42 -13.38
CA GLY A 191 1.64 4.95 -14.72
C GLY A 191 1.89 6.01 -15.80
N TYR A 192 1.47 7.25 -15.57
CA TYR A 192 1.65 8.34 -16.51
C TYR A 192 3.14 8.63 -16.81
N GLN A 193 3.95 8.79 -15.77
CA GLN A 193 5.38 9.10 -15.97
C GLN A 193 6.12 7.96 -16.67
N ALA A 194 5.71 6.71 -16.46
CA ALA A 194 6.34 5.59 -17.12
C ALA A 194 6.10 5.59 -18.63
N GLY A 195 4.88 5.92 -19.07
CA GLY A 195 4.58 6.11 -20.49
C GLY A 195 5.33 7.30 -21.07
N LEU A 196 5.37 8.45 -20.38
CA LEU A 196 6.06 9.64 -20.83
C LEU A 196 7.57 9.39 -21.06
N PHE A 197 8.23 8.70 -20.14
CA PHE A 197 9.65 8.36 -20.32
C PHE A 197 9.85 7.32 -21.42
N PHE A 198 8.92 6.38 -21.59
CA PHE A 198 8.97 5.47 -22.70
C PHE A 198 8.87 6.21 -24.06
N ASP A 199 7.96 7.18 -24.18
CA ASP A 199 7.81 7.99 -25.40
C ASP A 199 9.08 8.79 -25.73
N TRP A 200 9.82 9.24 -24.72
CA TRP A 200 11.06 10.01 -24.92
C TRP A 200 12.30 9.16 -25.19
N TYR A 201 12.41 8.00 -24.56
CA TYR A 201 13.64 7.18 -24.57
C TYR A 201 13.49 5.84 -25.31
N GLY A 202 12.29 5.43 -25.68
CA GLY A 202 12.01 4.19 -26.38
C GLY A 202 12.23 2.93 -25.54
N ASN A 203 12.35 3.06 -24.21
CA ASN A 203 12.51 1.93 -23.29
C ASN A 203 12.04 2.28 -21.87
N TYR A 204 11.85 1.26 -21.02
CA TYR A 204 11.36 1.41 -19.66
C TYR A 204 12.43 1.60 -18.59
N ILE A 205 13.72 1.62 -18.92
CA ILE A 205 14.81 1.65 -17.93
C ILE A 205 14.69 2.86 -17.01
N ILE A 206 14.50 4.07 -17.58
CA ILE A 206 14.37 5.30 -16.81
C ILE A 206 13.08 5.31 -15.99
N SER A 207 11.98 4.81 -16.56
CA SER A 207 10.69 4.71 -15.88
C SER A 207 10.78 3.89 -14.61
N TYR A 208 11.39 2.72 -14.68
CA TYR A 208 11.54 1.82 -13.53
C TYR A 208 12.63 2.29 -12.56
N ALA A 209 13.69 2.94 -13.03
CA ALA A 209 14.66 3.62 -12.16
C ALA A 209 14.00 4.73 -11.34
N ASN A 210 13.14 5.55 -11.96
CA ASN A 210 12.38 6.57 -11.26
C ASN A 210 11.36 5.96 -10.29
N ALA A 211 10.73 4.85 -10.64
CA ALA A 211 9.85 4.11 -9.74
C ALA A 211 10.61 3.60 -8.50
N ALA A 212 11.81 3.04 -8.69
CA ALA A 212 12.66 2.62 -7.59
C ALA A 212 13.11 3.80 -6.72
N ALA A 213 13.45 4.94 -7.33
CA ALA A 213 13.76 6.18 -6.61
C ALA A 213 12.58 6.66 -5.74
N ALA A 214 11.35 6.64 -6.28
CA ALA A 214 10.15 6.92 -5.51
C ALA A 214 9.97 5.95 -4.33
N GLY A 215 10.22 4.66 -4.55
CA GLY A 215 10.24 3.65 -3.50
C GLY A 215 11.27 3.94 -2.40
N LEU A 216 12.47 4.39 -2.76
CA LEU A 216 13.51 4.80 -1.80
C LEU A 216 13.08 6.04 -0.99
N ILE A 217 12.49 7.05 -1.62
CA ILE A 217 11.94 8.22 -0.92
C ILE A 217 10.88 7.78 0.09
N ASN A 218 9.98 6.90 -0.31
CA ASN A 218 9.00 6.32 0.60
C ASN A 218 9.65 5.61 1.79
N LEU A 219 10.67 4.78 1.57
CA LEU A 219 11.40 4.09 2.65
C LEU A 219 12.06 5.07 3.62
N VAL A 220 12.63 6.16 3.14
CA VAL A 220 13.18 7.24 3.97
C VAL A 220 12.08 7.88 4.82
N LEU A 221 10.91 8.18 4.22
CA LEU A 221 9.78 8.76 4.94
C LEU A 221 9.23 7.82 6.02
N VAL A 222 9.06 6.54 5.70
CA VAL A 222 8.58 5.53 6.66
C VAL A 222 9.61 5.28 7.75
N GLY A 223 10.88 5.15 7.39
CA GLY A 223 11.98 4.98 8.33
C GLY A 223 12.11 6.16 9.29
N SER A 224 11.99 7.39 8.79
CA SER A 224 12.04 8.60 9.62
C SER A 224 10.84 8.69 10.58
N LEU A 225 9.63 8.33 10.11
CA LEU A 225 8.45 8.24 10.97
C LEU A 225 8.64 7.18 12.06
N TYR A 226 9.13 5.99 11.69
CA TYR A 226 9.40 4.93 12.65
C TYR A 226 10.42 5.34 13.71
N LEU A 227 11.53 5.98 13.32
CA LEU A 227 12.54 6.48 14.25
C LEU A 227 11.99 7.59 15.15
N TYR A 228 11.13 8.47 14.62
CA TYR A 228 10.48 9.51 15.41
C TYR A 228 9.57 8.91 16.49
N ILE A 229 8.75 7.90 16.12
CA ILE A 229 7.88 7.18 17.07
C ILE A 229 8.72 6.52 18.16
N ARG A 230 9.77 5.79 17.76
CA ARG A 230 10.65 5.06 18.69
C ARG A 230 11.33 5.97 19.70
N ARG A 231 11.71 7.19 19.30
CA ARG A 231 12.33 8.18 20.21
C ARG A 231 11.36 8.75 21.24
N LYS A 232 10.07 8.85 20.87
CA LYS A 232 9.05 9.41 21.78
C LYS A 232 8.39 8.36 22.68
N THR A 233 8.41 7.10 22.31
CA THR A 233 7.88 6.00 23.11
C THR A 233 9.05 5.15 23.59
N PRO A 234 9.60 5.37 24.79
CA PRO A 234 10.53 4.42 25.38
C PRO A 234 9.79 3.09 25.53
N LEU A 235 10.38 2.02 24.99
CA LEU A 235 9.92 0.64 24.88
C LEU A 235 8.91 0.23 25.98
N GLN A 236 7.64 0.48 25.78
CA GLN A 236 6.59 -0.31 26.42
C GLN A 236 6.36 -1.52 25.54
N VAL A 237 6.87 -2.66 26.00
CA VAL A 237 6.50 -3.99 25.48
C VAL A 237 4.98 -4.04 25.43
N PRO A 238 4.35 -4.43 24.33
CA PRO A 238 2.91 -4.59 24.27
C PRO A 238 2.53 -5.64 25.31
N VAL A 239 1.88 -5.20 26.38
CA VAL A 239 1.19 -6.10 27.31
C VAL A 239 0.11 -6.77 26.47
N GLY A 240 0.25 -8.07 26.29
CA GLY A 240 -0.70 -8.90 25.57
C GLY A 240 -2.11 -8.65 26.11
N VAL A 241 -3.03 -8.39 25.19
CA VAL A 241 -4.45 -8.46 25.48
C VAL A 241 -4.75 -9.96 25.66
N SER A 242 -4.69 -10.38 26.92
CA SER A 242 -5.26 -11.64 27.38
C SER A 242 -6.77 -11.47 27.46
N GLY A 243 -7.52 -12.26 26.77
CA GLY A 243 -8.96 -12.42 26.92
C GLY A 243 -9.68 -12.53 25.60
#